data_c816c8c2493794dcf1d64109b6292178
#
_entry.id   c816c8c2493794dcf1d64109b6292178
#
_cell.length_a   1.000
_cell.length_b   1.000
_cell.length_c   1.000
_cell.angle_alpha   90.00
_cell.angle_beta   90.00
_cell.angle_gamma   90.00
#
_symmetry.space_group_name_H-M   'P 1'
#
loop_
_entity.id
_entity.type
_entity.pdbx_description
1 polymer ?
#
loop_
_entity_poly.entity_id
_entity_poly.type
_entity_poly.pdbx_seq_one_letter_code
_entity_poly.pdbx_strand_id
1 'polypeptide(L)'
;LVQRAWNESPFHRRLYERAGVTPDRIKTLDDIRRLPFMTREDWMACQAEKPLFGDLVTRPRADAIRYHLTSGTSGRQPLRVLDSRKDWAWIGEMWCYGFWAFGIRPRDTVFFAFSYGSFIGFWGAHYCCEKIGCLVLPSGNLTTEARVKQIVEMEATVVCATPTYALRMAQCAQQMGIDLRKDGKVERVIVSGEPAGSIPATKRLIEEMWGAKCGDTAGMTEIGTIMIFECDRQPGGTHIIEDHFIEEVLDPVSGEPAGYGERGERVVTSFGRGFIPLIRYRTKDLVEKVPHSDCSCGRTGDIYRGGILGRVDDMKLIRGTNVYPRAVEAIVREYPEVEEFQIVITREDGIRDEITVQCELAPDKRTLWDALAPRIGKDLADVHEGLRFNVVLADPGSLPRFELKAKRLQDLRPKC
;
A
#
# COMPACT_ATOMS: atom_id res chain seq x y z
N LEU A 1 -25.48 -2.13 8.68
CA LEU A 1 -24.14 -2.27 9.25
C LEU A 1 -24.08 -1.69 10.68
N VAL A 2 -24.45 -0.43 10.90
CA VAL A 2 -24.40 0.27 12.20
C VAL A 2 -25.21 -0.46 13.27
N GLN A 3 -26.46 -0.85 12.95
CA GLN A 3 -27.32 -1.61 13.87
C GLN A 3 -26.70 -2.95 14.26
N ARG A 4 -26.08 -3.63 13.30
CA ARG A 4 -25.40 -4.89 13.54
C ARG A 4 -24.17 -4.70 14.45
N ALA A 5 -23.33 -3.69 14.16
CA ALA A 5 -22.17 -3.37 14.99
C ALA A 5 -22.57 -3.04 16.44
N TRP A 6 -23.67 -2.30 16.63
CA TRP A 6 -24.23 -2.01 17.94
C TRP A 6 -24.69 -3.27 18.69
N ASN A 7 -25.38 -4.18 18.01
CA ASN A 7 -25.96 -5.36 18.65
C ASN A 7 -24.92 -6.45 18.94
N GLU A 8 -23.96 -6.65 18.03
CA GLU A 8 -23.10 -7.84 18.03
C GLU A 8 -21.65 -7.53 18.47
N SER A 9 -21.21 -6.26 18.49
CA SER A 9 -19.87 -5.86 18.90
C SER A 9 -19.89 -4.99 20.15
N PRO A 10 -19.51 -5.52 21.31
CA PRO A 10 -19.45 -4.73 22.56
C PRO A 10 -18.53 -3.50 22.43
N PHE A 11 -17.45 -3.58 21.65
CA PHE A 11 -16.57 -2.45 21.35
C PHE A 11 -17.33 -1.30 20.68
N HIS A 12 -18.06 -1.56 19.59
CA HIS A 12 -18.82 -0.53 18.87
C HIS A 12 -19.95 0.05 19.71
N ARG A 13 -20.61 -0.78 20.49
CA ARG A 13 -21.65 -0.29 21.42
C ARG A 13 -21.07 0.75 22.37
N ARG A 14 -19.99 0.44 23.08
CA ARG A 14 -19.33 1.40 23.98
C ARG A 14 -18.84 2.65 23.26
N LEU A 15 -18.32 2.49 22.03
CA LEU A 15 -17.83 3.61 21.22
C LEU A 15 -18.97 4.58 20.91
N TYR A 16 -20.13 4.06 20.50
CA TYR A 16 -21.30 4.87 20.15
C TYR A 16 -21.99 5.47 21.38
N GLU A 17 -22.11 4.72 22.47
CA GLU A 17 -22.65 5.22 23.75
C GLU A 17 -21.83 6.42 24.26
N ARG A 18 -20.50 6.34 24.21
CA ARG A 18 -19.62 7.46 24.59
C ARG A 18 -19.82 8.70 23.71
N ALA A 19 -20.12 8.50 22.45
CA ALA A 19 -20.41 9.59 21.51
C ALA A 19 -21.87 10.09 21.57
N GLY A 20 -22.73 9.48 22.40
CA GLY A 20 -24.16 9.83 22.49
C GLY A 20 -24.94 9.53 21.22
N VAL A 21 -24.51 8.55 20.41
CA VAL A 21 -25.12 8.19 19.14
C VAL A 21 -25.78 6.83 19.24
N THR A 22 -27.01 6.70 18.74
CA THR A 22 -27.76 5.45 18.65
C THR A 22 -28.03 5.11 17.18
N PRO A 23 -28.14 3.81 16.81
CA PRO A 23 -28.34 3.40 15.43
C PRO A 23 -29.56 3.96 14.73
N ASP A 24 -30.64 4.25 15.47
CA ASP A 24 -31.90 4.83 14.96
C ASP A 24 -31.72 6.24 14.40
N ARG A 25 -30.65 6.93 14.78
CA ARG A 25 -30.30 8.27 14.29
C ARG A 25 -29.47 8.23 12.97
N ILE A 26 -29.07 7.07 12.51
CA ILE A 26 -28.28 6.89 11.29
C ILE A 26 -29.19 6.30 10.20
N LYS A 27 -29.75 7.17 9.34
CA LYS A 27 -30.72 6.79 8.31
C LYS A 27 -30.24 7.05 6.89
N THR A 28 -29.33 7.99 6.71
CA THR A 28 -28.78 8.40 5.43
C THR A 28 -27.25 8.28 5.44
N LEU A 29 -26.63 8.40 4.27
CA LEU A 29 -25.16 8.44 4.16
C LEU A 29 -24.57 9.67 4.87
N ASP A 30 -25.28 10.79 4.87
CA ASP A 30 -24.82 11.99 5.56
C ASP A 30 -24.80 11.83 7.09
N ASP A 31 -25.67 11.00 7.62
CA ASP A 31 -25.69 10.72 9.06
C ASP A 31 -24.45 9.94 9.54
N ILE A 32 -23.68 9.34 8.64
CA ILE A 32 -22.46 8.59 9.00
C ILE A 32 -21.46 9.50 9.74
N ARG A 33 -21.45 10.80 9.43
CA ARG A 33 -20.60 11.80 10.08
C ARG A 33 -20.87 11.97 11.58
N ARG A 34 -22.02 11.54 12.07
CA ARG A 34 -22.36 11.54 13.50
C ARG A 34 -21.69 10.40 14.26
N LEU A 35 -21.26 9.35 13.56
CA LEU A 35 -20.56 8.23 14.16
C LEU A 35 -19.12 8.63 14.50
N PRO A 36 -18.62 8.22 15.66
CA PRO A 36 -17.22 8.46 16.01
C PRO A 36 -16.27 7.69 15.08
N PHE A 37 -15.05 8.19 14.96
CA PHE A 37 -14.01 7.49 14.25
C PHE A 37 -13.54 6.27 15.02
N MET A 38 -13.10 5.26 14.29
CA MET A 38 -12.35 4.12 14.80
C MET A 38 -10.89 4.25 14.35
N THR A 39 -9.96 4.02 15.26
CA THR A 39 -8.52 4.09 14.98
C THR A 39 -7.84 2.74 15.17
N ARG A 40 -6.62 2.62 14.67
CA ARG A 40 -5.77 1.46 14.94
C ARG A 40 -5.47 1.30 16.44
N GLU A 41 -5.25 2.42 17.10
CA GLU A 41 -4.98 2.50 18.53
C GLU A 41 -6.15 1.95 19.35
N ASP A 42 -7.39 2.30 19.00
CA ASP A 42 -8.61 1.76 19.64
C ASP A 42 -8.69 0.24 19.49
N TRP A 43 -8.39 -0.26 18.30
CA TRP A 43 -8.38 -1.71 18.04
C TRP A 43 -7.28 -2.42 18.85
N MET A 44 -6.07 -1.87 18.87
CA MET A 44 -4.97 -2.43 19.67
C MET A 44 -5.30 -2.45 21.16
N ALA A 45 -5.85 -1.37 21.72
CA ALA A 45 -6.30 -1.30 23.10
C ALA A 45 -7.37 -2.37 23.39
N CYS A 46 -8.34 -2.52 22.50
CA CYS A 46 -9.38 -3.54 22.62
C CYS A 46 -8.79 -4.97 22.66
N GLN A 47 -7.77 -5.27 21.84
CA GLN A 47 -7.11 -6.57 21.84
C GLN A 47 -6.18 -6.77 23.04
N ALA A 48 -5.65 -5.71 23.63
CA ALA A 48 -4.86 -5.78 24.86
C ALA A 48 -5.74 -6.04 26.08
N GLU A 49 -6.90 -5.39 26.16
CA GLU A 49 -7.85 -5.57 27.26
C GLU A 49 -8.51 -6.96 27.21
N LYS A 50 -8.84 -7.45 26.03
CA LYS A 50 -9.49 -8.76 25.81
C LYS A 50 -8.71 -9.60 24.80
N PRO A 51 -7.66 -10.28 25.25
CA PRO A 51 -6.88 -11.19 24.41
C PRO A 51 -7.75 -12.34 23.89
N LEU A 52 -7.55 -12.80 22.66
CA LEU A 52 -6.55 -12.49 21.63
C LEU A 52 -7.07 -11.49 20.58
N PHE A 53 -8.41 -11.38 20.42
CA PHE A 53 -9.05 -10.70 19.28
C PHE A 53 -9.83 -9.44 19.66
N GLY A 54 -9.92 -9.15 20.95
CA GLY A 54 -10.79 -8.08 21.47
C GLY A 54 -12.28 -8.46 21.43
N ASP A 55 -13.12 -7.57 21.87
CA ASP A 55 -14.59 -7.67 21.73
C ASP A 55 -15.15 -6.83 20.59
N LEU A 56 -14.30 -6.51 19.63
CA LEU A 56 -14.62 -5.95 18.34
C LEU A 56 -15.32 -6.98 17.43
N VAL A 57 -15.00 -8.27 17.63
CA VAL A 57 -15.57 -9.38 16.86
C VAL A 57 -17.07 -9.57 17.14
N THR A 58 -17.82 -9.88 16.08
CA THR A 58 -19.28 -10.08 16.14
C THR A 58 -19.67 -11.55 16.21
N ARG A 59 -18.71 -12.49 16.15
CA ARG A 59 -18.95 -13.94 16.07
C ARG A 59 -17.98 -14.71 16.94
N PRO A 60 -18.34 -15.94 17.36
CA PRO A 60 -17.43 -16.84 18.03
C PRO A 60 -16.23 -17.20 17.15
N ARG A 61 -15.06 -17.40 17.78
CA ARG A 61 -13.83 -17.83 17.07
C ARG A 61 -14.03 -19.09 16.22
N ALA A 62 -14.92 -20.00 16.65
CA ALA A 62 -15.22 -21.23 15.93
C ALA A 62 -15.80 -21.00 14.52
N ASP A 63 -16.36 -19.84 14.24
CA ASP A 63 -16.88 -19.48 12.92
C ASP A 63 -15.79 -18.98 11.96
N ALA A 64 -14.56 -18.76 12.46
CA ALA A 64 -13.45 -18.28 11.65
C ALA A 64 -12.80 -19.42 10.89
N ILE A 65 -12.48 -19.18 9.61
CA ILE A 65 -11.69 -20.08 8.76
C ILE A 65 -10.33 -19.52 8.39
N ARG A 66 -10.09 -18.22 8.64
CA ARG A 66 -8.83 -17.56 8.35
C ARG A 66 -8.39 -16.70 9.54
N TYR A 67 -7.09 -16.63 9.68
CA TYR A 67 -6.38 -15.82 10.65
C TYR A 67 -5.25 -15.07 9.96
N HIS A 68 -5.19 -13.76 10.16
CA HIS A 68 -4.13 -12.92 9.63
C HIS A 68 -3.59 -11.94 10.68
N LEU A 69 -2.35 -11.51 10.45
CA LEU A 69 -1.65 -10.50 11.24
C LEU A 69 -1.31 -9.29 10.37
N THR A 70 -1.32 -8.10 10.95
CA THR A 70 -0.66 -6.95 10.33
C THR A 70 0.85 -7.11 10.39
N SER A 71 1.59 -6.47 9.47
CA SER A 71 3.05 -6.64 9.33
C SER A 71 3.90 -6.16 10.51
N GLY A 72 3.32 -5.49 11.50
CA GLY A 72 4.04 -5.05 12.73
C GLY A 72 5.28 -4.17 12.51
N THR A 73 5.40 -3.52 11.35
CA THR A 73 6.62 -2.85 10.87
C THR A 73 7.11 -1.67 11.72
N SER A 74 6.32 -1.19 12.67
CA SER A 74 6.62 0.00 13.49
C SER A 74 7.01 -0.32 14.94
N GLY A 75 7.42 -1.56 15.25
CA GLY A 75 7.69 -1.98 16.64
C GLY A 75 6.43 -2.11 17.51
N ARG A 76 5.25 -1.87 16.95
CA ARG A 76 3.95 -2.03 17.61
C ARG A 76 3.49 -3.48 17.52
N GLN A 77 2.69 -3.92 18.48
CA GLN A 77 2.08 -5.26 18.42
C GLN A 77 1.21 -5.40 17.16
N PRO A 78 1.30 -6.54 16.44
CA PRO A 78 0.47 -6.77 15.28
C PRO A 78 -0.99 -6.93 15.67
N LEU A 79 -1.91 -6.37 14.86
CA LEU A 79 -3.33 -6.67 14.98
C LEU A 79 -3.62 -8.09 14.49
N ARG A 80 -4.49 -8.77 15.22
CA ARG A 80 -4.99 -10.10 14.89
C ARG A 80 -6.38 -9.99 14.29
N VAL A 81 -6.58 -10.63 13.17
CA VAL A 81 -7.80 -10.53 12.39
C VAL A 81 -8.33 -11.91 12.08
N LEU A 82 -9.64 -12.09 12.18
CA LEU A 82 -10.35 -13.30 11.83
C LEU A 82 -11.33 -13.05 10.70
N ASP A 83 -11.47 -14.04 9.83
CA ASP A 83 -12.45 -14.01 8.74
C ASP A 83 -13.25 -15.31 8.70
N SER A 84 -14.57 -15.16 8.54
CA SER A 84 -15.49 -16.27 8.26
C SER A 84 -15.37 -16.71 6.79
N ARG A 85 -16.02 -17.81 6.44
CA ARG A 85 -16.14 -18.26 5.05
C ARG A 85 -16.76 -17.17 4.15
N LYS A 86 -17.77 -16.44 4.65
CA LYS A 86 -18.43 -15.36 3.92
C LYS A 86 -17.49 -14.16 3.70
N ASP A 87 -16.76 -13.77 4.76
CA ASP A 87 -15.79 -12.67 4.66
C ASP A 87 -14.69 -13.01 3.66
N TRP A 88 -14.18 -14.25 3.71
CA TRP A 88 -13.13 -14.69 2.79
C TRP A 88 -13.58 -14.73 1.33
N ALA A 89 -14.81 -15.17 1.08
CA ALA A 89 -15.39 -15.13 -0.25
C ALA A 89 -15.53 -13.70 -0.79
N TRP A 90 -15.98 -12.78 0.08
CA TRP A 90 -16.07 -11.35 -0.25
C TRP A 90 -14.68 -10.73 -0.49
N ILE A 91 -13.68 -11.06 0.34
CA ILE A 91 -12.29 -10.62 0.14
C ILE A 91 -11.79 -10.97 -1.27
N GLY A 92 -12.00 -12.23 -1.69
CA GLY A 92 -11.65 -12.67 -3.05
C GLY A 92 -12.41 -11.91 -4.13
N GLU A 93 -13.69 -11.58 -3.90
CA GLU A 93 -14.51 -10.79 -4.85
C GLU A 93 -13.91 -9.41 -5.08
N MET A 94 -13.50 -8.71 -4.04
CA MET A 94 -12.89 -7.38 -4.16
C MET A 94 -11.63 -7.41 -5.03
N TRP A 95 -10.81 -8.43 -4.89
CA TRP A 95 -9.66 -8.62 -5.76
C TRP A 95 -10.05 -8.85 -7.22
N CYS A 96 -11.20 -9.51 -7.49
CA CYS A 96 -11.69 -9.70 -8.84
C CYS A 96 -12.01 -8.37 -9.54
N TYR A 97 -12.53 -7.35 -8.84
CA TYR A 97 -12.74 -6.01 -9.42
C TYR A 97 -11.43 -5.45 -9.99
N GLY A 98 -10.36 -5.46 -9.22
CA GLY A 98 -9.07 -4.93 -9.66
C GLY A 98 -8.44 -5.76 -10.77
N PHE A 99 -8.39 -7.08 -10.59
CA PHE A 99 -7.73 -7.97 -11.56
C PHE A 99 -8.45 -7.99 -12.90
N TRP A 100 -9.79 -8.07 -12.88
CA TRP A 100 -10.57 -7.99 -14.12
C TRP A 100 -10.44 -6.63 -14.79
N ALA A 101 -10.41 -5.54 -14.03
CA ALA A 101 -10.21 -4.19 -14.54
C ALA A 101 -8.86 -4.01 -15.21
N PHE A 102 -7.82 -4.67 -14.70
CA PHE A 102 -6.47 -4.64 -15.28
C PHE A 102 -6.26 -5.69 -16.38
N GLY A 103 -7.31 -6.42 -16.76
CA GLY A 103 -7.31 -7.31 -17.90
C GLY A 103 -6.91 -8.76 -17.62
N ILE A 104 -6.89 -9.20 -16.35
CA ILE A 104 -6.64 -10.60 -15.98
C ILE A 104 -7.84 -11.46 -16.40
N ARG A 105 -7.60 -12.61 -17.02
CA ARG A 105 -8.62 -13.51 -17.59
C ARG A 105 -8.29 -14.98 -17.30
N PRO A 106 -9.23 -15.93 -17.49
CA PRO A 106 -9.02 -17.37 -17.20
C PRO A 106 -7.80 -17.99 -17.88
N ARG A 107 -7.35 -17.45 -19.00
CA ARG A 107 -6.18 -17.94 -19.75
C ARG A 107 -4.83 -17.57 -19.10
N ASP A 108 -4.84 -16.67 -18.10
CA ASP A 108 -3.61 -16.17 -17.52
C ASP A 108 -2.97 -17.17 -16.57
N THR A 109 -1.65 -17.22 -16.59
CA THR A 109 -0.82 -17.90 -15.60
C THR A 109 -0.26 -16.84 -14.65
N VAL A 110 -0.69 -16.87 -13.39
CA VAL A 110 -0.40 -15.82 -12.39
C VAL A 110 0.62 -16.30 -11.40
N PHE A 111 1.78 -15.66 -11.38
CA PHE A 111 2.86 -15.94 -10.45
C PHE A 111 2.81 -15.00 -9.24
N PHE A 112 2.76 -15.57 -8.04
CA PHE A 112 2.73 -14.84 -6.78
C PHE A 112 4.09 -14.84 -6.09
N ALA A 113 4.83 -13.73 -6.18
CA ALA A 113 6.15 -13.57 -5.63
C ALA A 113 6.12 -13.10 -4.16
N PHE A 114 5.56 -13.91 -3.25
CA PHE A 114 5.55 -13.64 -1.83
C PHE A 114 5.53 -14.91 -0.96
N SER A 115 5.78 -14.78 0.35
CA SER A 115 6.08 -15.91 1.23
C SER A 115 4.87 -16.65 1.85
N TYR A 116 3.63 -16.21 1.59
CA TYR A 116 2.41 -16.84 2.11
C TYR A 116 2.36 -17.07 3.63
N GLY A 117 2.87 -16.11 4.40
CA GLY A 117 2.80 -16.17 5.87
C GLY A 117 1.43 -15.74 6.42
N SER A 118 1.38 -15.39 7.70
CA SER A 118 0.16 -14.89 8.36
C SER A 118 -0.24 -13.47 7.94
N PHE A 119 0.59 -12.76 7.20
CA PHE A 119 0.22 -11.50 6.55
C PHE A 119 -0.75 -11.76 5.40
N ILE A 120 -1.87 -11.02 5.34
CA ILE A 120 -2.92 -11.29 4.36
C ILE A 120 -2.44 -11.10 2.92
N GLY A 121 -1.65 -10.03 2.65
CA GLY A 121 -1.00 -9.74 1.38
C GLY A 121 -1.80 -10.19 0.16
N PHE A 122 -1.16 -10.98 -0.70
CA PHE A 122 -1.76 -11.53 -1.90
C PHE A 122 -2.59 -12.82 -1.69
N TRP A 123 -2.87 -13.26 -0.44
CA TRP A 123 -3.76 -14.40 -0.22
C TRP A 123 -5.14 -14.22 -0.86
N GLY A 124 -5.73 -13.01 -0.71
CA GLY A 124 -7.00 -12.71 -1.35
C GLY A 124 -6.91 -12.69 -2.88
N ALA A 125 -5.79 -12.21 -3.43
CA ALA A 125 -5.51 -12.20 -4.85
C ALA A 125 -5.35 -13.63 -5.41
N HIS A 126 -4.63 -14.50 -4.69
CA HIS A 126 -4.50 -15.92 -5.05
C HIS A 126 -5.88 -16.57 -5.19
N TYR A 127 -6.72 -16.43 -4.15
CA TYR A 127 -8.08 -16.97 -4.15
C TYR A 127 -8.96 -16.36 -5.27
N CYS A 128 -8.77 -15.08 -5.57
CA CYS A 128 -9.41 -14.40 -6.70
C CYS A 128 -9.01 -15.04 -8.04
N CYS A 129 -7.72 -15.31 -8.26
CA CYS A 129 -7.24 -15.92 -9.51
C CYS A 129 -7.82 -17.31 -9.73
N GLU A 130 -7.89 -18.15 -8.69
CA GLU A 130 -8.59 -19.44 -8.76
C GLU A 130 -10.07 -19.26 -9.11
N LYS A 131 -10.74 -18.26 -8.54
CA LYS A 131 -12.13 -17.94 -8.82
C LYS A 131 -12.34 -17.44 -10.27
N ILE A 132 -11.41 -16.64 -10.81
CA ILE A 132 -11.43 -16.22 -12.21
C ILE A 132 -11.19 -17.43 -13.14
N GLY A 133 -10.45 -18.43 -12.71
CA GLY A 133 -10.06 -19.61 -13.48
C GLY A 133 -8.65 -19.51 -14.08
N CYS A 134 -7.76 -18.71 -13.48
CA CYS A 134 -6.35 -18.63 -13.85
C CYS A 134 -5.56 -19.84 -13.32
N LEU A 135 -4.46 -20.18 -14.00
CA LEU A 135 -3.44 -21.03 -13.40
C LEU A 135 -2.64 -20.21 -12.39
N VAL A 136 -2.60 -20.66 -11.13
CA VAL A 136 -1.90 -19.95 -10.05
C VAL A 136 -0.60 -20.64 -9.70
N LEU A 137 0.50 -19.88 -9.69
CA LEU A 137 1.85 -20.34 -9.35
C LEU A 137 2.28 -19.71 -8.02
N PRO A 138 2.16 -20.42 -6.88
CA PRO A 138 2.67 -19.93 -5.60
C PRO A 138 4.19 -20.17 -5.53
N SER A 139 4.95 -19.14 -5.14
CA SER A 139 6.41 -19.25 -5.05
C SER A 139 6.95 -19.55 -3.64
N GLY A 140 6.12 -19.39 -2.60
CA GLY A 140 6.50 -19.71 -1.22
C GLY A 140 7.87 -19.17 -0.80
N ASN A 141 8.75 -20.07 -0.38
CA ASN A 141 10.10 -19.76 0.10
C ASN A 141 11.20 -19.88 -0.98
N LEU A 142 10.86 -19.78 -2.26
CA LEU A 142 11.85 -19.79 -3.32
C LEU A 142 12.78 -18.57 -3.23
N THR A 143 14.05 -18.75 -3.60
CA THR A 143 15.00 -17.63 -3.77
C THR A 143 14.59 -16.73 -4.95
N THR A 144 15.13 -15.54 -5.04
CA THR A 144 14.82 -14.62 -6.13
C THR A 144 15.20 -15.23 -7.49
N GLU A 145 16.35 -15.90 -7.56
CA GLU A 145 16.82 -16.59 -8.78
C GLU A 145 15.89 -17.73 -9.19
N ALA A 146 15.42 -18.52 -8.21
CA ALA A 146 14.49 -19.63 -8.48
C ALA A 146 13.13 -19.09 -8.96
N ARG A 147 12.66 -17.97 -8.40
CA ARG A 147 11.43 -17.29 -8.84
C ARG A 147 11.56 -16.80 -10.28
N VAL A 148 12.66 -16.13 -10.63
CA VAL A 148 12.92 -15.66 -12.00
C VAL A 148 12.91 -16.84 -12.99
N LYS A 149 13.61 -17.94 -12.68
CA LYS A 149 13.60 -19.15 -13.52
C LYS A 149 12.18 -19.70 -13.70
N GLN A 150 11.42 -19.84 -12.60
CA GLN A 150 10.08 -20.39 -12.63
C GLN A 150 9.11 -19.50 -13.43
N ILE A 151 9.23 -18.15 -13.36
CA ILE A 151 8.44 -17.22 -14.16
C ILE A 151 8.63 -17.48 -15.65
N VAL A 152 9.88 -17.68 -16.08
CA VAL A 152 10.21 -17.94 -17.50
C VAL A 152 9.79 -19.36 -17.90
N GLU A 153 10.18 -20.39 -17.14
CA GLU A 153 9.89 -21.80 -17.43
C GLU A 153 8.39 -22.13 -17.49
N MET A 154 7.59 -21.50 -16.63
CA MET A 154 6.15 -21.71 -16.56
C MET A 154 5.35 -20.76 -17.43
N GLU A 155 6.04 -19.93 -18.23
CA GLU A 155 5.43 -18.93 -19.12
C GLU A 155 4.38 -18.07 -18.41
N ALA A 156 4.73 -17.57 -17.20
CA ALA A 156 3.82 -16.73 -16.44
C ALA A 156 3.46 -15.46 -17.24
N THR A 157 2.15 -15.16 -17.34
CA THR A 157 1.65 -13.97 -18.04
C THR A 157 1.42 -12.79 -17.10
N VAL A 158 1.27 -13.08 -15.81
CA VAL A 158 1.05 -12.08 -14.76
C VAL A 158 1.98 -12.36 -13.57
N VAL A 159 2.63 -11.32 -13.05
CA VAL A 159 3.42 -11.38 -11.83
C VAL A 159 2.82 -10.46 -10.77
N CYS A 160 2.61 -10.97 -9.55
CA CYS A 160 2.15 -10.21 -8.40
C CYS A 160 3.30 -10.07 -7.39
N ALA A 161 3.70 -8.83 -7.08
CA ALA A 161 4.81 -8.53 -6.18
C ALA A 161 4.61 -7.19 -5.46
N THR A 162 5.50 -6.83 -4.53
CA THR A 162 5.64 -5.42 -4.15
C THR A 162 6.43 -4.67 -5.23
N PRO A 163 6.25 -3.35 -5.38
CA PRO A 163 7.00 -2.58 -6.40
C PRO A 163 8.52 -2.76 -6.28
N THR A 164 9.05 -2.65 -5.07
CA THR A 164 10.49 -2.83 -4.81
C THR A 164 10.96 -4.23 -5.19
N TYR A 165 10.15 -5.27 -4.90
CA TYR A 165 10.54 -6.63 -5.22
C TYR A 165 10.42 -6.95 -6.71
N ALA A 166 9.47 -6.33 -7.42
CA ALA A 166 9.40 -6.43 -8.88
C ALA A 166 10.68 -5.90 -9.55
N LEU A 167 11.20 -4.75 -9.10
CA LEU A 167 12.49 -4.21 -9.56
C LEU A 167 13.64 -5.15 -9.20
N ARG A 168 13.68 -5.67 -7.98
CA ARG A 168 14.72 -6.60 -7.53
C ARG A 168 14.76 -7.89 -8.35
N MET A 169 13.62 -8.48 -8.68
CA MET A 169 13.54 -9.66 -9.53
C MET A 169 14.04 -9.35 -10.94
N ALA A 170 13.70 -8.21 -11.52
CA ALA A 170 14.18 -7.82 -12.84
C ALA A 170 15.71 -7.58 -12.86
N GLN A 171 16.28 -6.95 -11.83
CA GLN A 171 17.72 -6.82 -11.66
C GLN A 171 18.42 -8.19 -11.55
N CYS A 172 17.82 -9.10 -10.77
CA CYS A 172 18.32 -10.47 -10.62
C CYS A 172 18.31 -11.22 -11.96
N ALA A 173 17.25 -11.09 -12.76
CA ALA A 173 17.18 -11.66 -14.10
C ALA A 173 18.34 -11.17 -14.99
N GLN A 174 18.61 -9.86 -15.00
CA GLN A 174 19.74 -9.29 -15.75
C GLN A 174 21.09 -9.85 -15.28
N GLN A 175 21.29 -9.99 -13.97
CA GLN A 175 22.53 -10.61 -13.41
C GLN A 175 22.67 -12.08 -13.81
N MET A 176 21.54 -12.78 -14.04
CA MET A 176 21.53 -14.16 -14.53
C MET A 176 21.65 -14.27 -16.06
N GLY A 177 21.74 -13.15 -16.77
CA GLY A 177 21.75 -13.14 -18.25
C GLY A 177 20.39 -13.38 -18.90
N ILE A 178 19.29 -13.21 -18.15
CA ILE A 178 17.90 -13.39 -18.62
C ILE A 178 17.32 -12.03 -18.97
N ASP A 179 16.85 -11.84 -20.21
CA ASP A 179 16.07 -10.67 -20.62
C ASP A 179 14.58 -10.98 -20.53
N LEU A 180 13.92 -10.55 -19.45
CA LEU A 180 12.52 -10.83 -19.19
C LEU A 180 11.58 -10.40 -20.32
N ARG A 181 11.96 -9.40 -21.12
CA ARG A 181 11.18 -8.91 -22.26
C ARG A 181 11.19 -9.86 -23.44
N LYS A 182 12.24 -10.67 -23.56
CA LYS A 182 12.44 -11.62 -24.67
C LYS A 182 12.20 -13.06 -24.25
N ASP A 183 12.75 -13.41 -23.08
CA ASP A 183 12.73 -14.78 -22.58
C ASP A 183 11.45 -15.09 -21.79
N GLY A 184 10.79 -14.05 -21.24
CA GLY A 184 9.53 -14.17 -20.49
C GLY A 184 8.27 -13.99 -21.35
N LYS A 185 7.12 -14.28 -20.76
CA LYS A 185 5.79 -14.08 -21.33
C LYS A 185 4.93 -13.11 -20.48
N VAL A 186 5.56 -12.41 -19.53
CA VAL A 186 4.84 -11.52 -18.62
C VAL A 186 4.26 -10.33 -19.39
N GLU A 187 2.95 -10.20 -19.35
CA GLU A 187 2.21 -9.08 -19.96
C GLU A 187 1.83 -8.03 -18.92
N ARG A 188 1.71 -8.44 -17.64
CA ARG A 188 1.26 -7.58 -16.55
C ARG A 188 2.03 -7.84 -15.26
N VAL A 189 2.40 -6.76 -14.58
CA VAL A 189 2.93 -6.78 -13.22
C VAL A 189 1.96 -6.06 -12.30
N ILE A 190 1.31 -6.79 -11.39
CA ILE A 190 0.41 -6.21 -10.39
C ILE A 190 1.19 -5.96 -9.12
N VAL A 191 1.24 -4.71 -8.71
CA VAL A 191 1.96 -4.31 -7.51
C VAL A 191 1.03 -3.89 -6.38
N SER A 192 1.46 -4.15 -5.15
CA SER A 192 0.71 -3.79 -3.94
C SER A 192 1.62 -3.73 -2.72
N GLY A 193 1.13 -3.08 -1.66
CA GLY A 193 1.75 -3.13 -0.34
C GLY A 193 2.70 -1.97 -0.02
N GLU A 194 3.11 -1.20 -1.02
CA GLU A 194 3.97 -0.02 -0.90
C GLU A 194 3.42 1.13 -1.76
N PRO A 195 3.61 2.40 -1.37
CA PRO A 195 3.20 3.54 -2.19
C PRO A 195 3.96 3.68 -3.52
N ALA A 196 5.10 3.01 -3.65
CA ALA A 196 5.98 3.10 -4.81
C ALA A 196 5.32 2.68 -6.14
N GLY A 197 4.29 1.82 -6.09
CA GLY A 197 3.54 1.37 -7.28
C GLY A 197 2.83 2.49 -8.03
N SER A 198 2.42 3.55 -7.33
CA SER A 198 1.78 4.73 -7.92
C SER A 198 2.75 5.89 -8.20
N ILE A 199 4.06 5.71 -8.00
CA ILE A 199 5.10 6.67 -8.39
C ILE A 199 5.40 6.47 -9.89
N PRO A 200 5.18 7.49 -10.75
CA PRO A 200 5.31 7.32 -12.20
C PRO A 200 6.68 6.81 -12.65
N ALA A 201 7.76 7.29 -12.05
CA ALA A 201 9.12 6.84 -12.38
C ALA A 201 9.36 5.38 -12.03
N THR A 202 8.94 4.94 -10.84
CA THR A 202 9.03 3.53 -10.42
C THR A 202 8.22 2.63 -11.36
N LYS A 203 7.01 3.07 -11.71
CA LYS A 203 6.13 2.34 -12.62
C LYS A 203 6.77 2.18 -14.00
N ARG A 204 7.26 3.28 -14.60
CA ARG A 204 7.98 3.24 -15.88
C ARG A 204 9.16 2.26 -15.84
N LEU A 205 9.95 2.33 -14.79
CA LEU A 205 11.11 1.44 -14.64
C LEU A 205 10.72 -0.04 -14.57
N ILE A 206 9.64 -0.38 -13.84
CA ILE A 206 9.09 -1.74 -13.82
C ILE A 206 8.64 -2.14 -15.24
N GLU A 207 7.87 -1.29 -15.92
CA GLU A 207 7.37 -1.57 -17.25
C GLU A 207 8.50 -1.77 -18.28
N GLU A 208 9.55 -0.96 -18.22
CA GLU A 208 10.73 -1.06 -19.09
C GLU A 208 11.53 -2.35 -18.84
N MET A 209 11.76 -2.70 -17.57
CA MET A 209 12.55 -3.88 -17.22
C MET A 209 11.81 -5.19 -17.51
N TRP A 210 10.50 -5.22 -17.33
CA TRP A 210 9.67 -6.40 -17.57
C TRP A 210 9.13 -6.50 -19.01
N GLY A 211 9.06 -5.39 -19.75
CA GLY A 211 8.33 -5.32 -21.02
C GLY A 211 6.83 -5.52 -20.86
N ALA A 212 6.27 -5.20 -19.71
CA ALA A 212 4.92 -5.50 -19.29
C ALA A 212 4.22 -4.27 -18.70
N LYS A 213 2.89 -4.20 -18.74
CA LYS A 213 2.14 -3.16 -18.05
C LYS A 213 2.18 -3.34 -16.54
N CYS A 214 2.43 -2.27 -15.79
CA CYS A 214 2.37 -2.27 -14.34
C CYS A 214 1.06 -1.68 -13.83
N GLY A 215 0.37 -2.37 -12.92
CA GLY A 215 -0.86 -1.91 -12.27
C GLY A 215 -0.75 -1.88 -10.75
N ASP A 216 -1.15 -0.75 -10.15
CA ASP A 216 -1.12 -0.56 -8.70
C ASP A 216 -2.45 -0.94 -8.05
N THR A 217 -2.35 -1.52 -6.85
CA THR A 217 -3.49 -1.82 -5.99
C THR A 217 -3.14 -1.49 -4.55
N ALA A 218 -4.12 -1.03 -3.78
CA ALA A 218 -3.90 -0.84 -2.35
C ALA A 218 -5.01 -1.48 -1.51
N GLY A 219 -4.56 -2.13 -0.45
CA GLY A 219 -5.38 -2.77 0.55
C GLY A 219 -4.71 -2.71 1.91
N MET A 220 -5.44 -3.13 2.94
CA MET A 220 -4.90 -3.23 4.28
C MET A 220 -5.53 -4.40 5.04
N THR A 221 -4.77 -4.96 5.98
CA THR A 221 -5.20 -6.12 6.77
C THR A 221 -6.44 -5.84 7.59
N GLU A 222 -6.58 -4.62 8.09
CA GLU A 222 -7.73 -4.15 8.87
C GLU A 222 -9.03 -4.27 8.06
N ILE A 223 -8.99 -3.94 6.79
CA ILE A 223 -10.12 -4.04 5.87
C ILE A 223 -10.23 -5.46 5.29
N GLY A 224 -9.12 -6.17 5.19
CA GLY A 224 -9.02 -7.55 4.74
C GLY A 224 -8.78 -7.74 3.25
N THR A 225 -8.87 -6.67 2.44
CA THR A 225 -8.82 -6.77 0.98
C THR A 225 -8.24 -5.50 0.35
N ILE A 226 -8.19 -5.47 -0.99
CA ILE A 226 -8.01 -4.21 -1.72
C ILE A 226 -9.32 -3.42 -1.72
N MET A 227 -9.19 -2.11 -1.75
CA MET A 227 -10.29 -1.15 -1.82
C MET A 227 -10.21 -0.29 -3.06
N ILE A 228 -9.00 -0.18 -3.60
CA ILE A 228 -8.65 0.65 -4.74
C ILE A 228 -7.72 -0.10 -5.68
N PHE A 229 -7.89 0.13 -6.97
CA PHE A 229 -7.12 -0.53 -8.01
C PHE A 229 -6.96 0.38 -9.23
N GLU A 230 -5.83 0.27 -9.89
CA GLU A 230 -5.60 0.88 -11.19
C GLU A 230 -6.25 0.03 -12.29
N CYS A 231 -6.79 0.67 -13.32
CA CYS A 231 -7.29 -0.01 -14.50
C CYS A 231 -6.28 0.11 -15.67
N ASP A 232 -6.52 -0.62 -16.76
CA ASP A 232 -5.65 -0.60 -17.95
C ASP A 232 -5.70 0.71 -18.76
N ARG A 233 -6.60 1.64 -18.41
CA ARG A 233 -6.83 2.93 -19.10
C ARG A 233 -6.34 4.14 -18.33
N GLN A 234 -6.11 3.99 -17.04
CA GLN A 234 -5.82 5.12 -16.15
C GLN A 234 -4.50 4.88 -15.40
N PRO A 235 -3.36 5.30 -15.98
CA PRO A 235 -2.08 5.23 -15.29
C PRO A 235 -1.98 6.31 -14.19
N GLY A 236 -1.48 5.90 -13.01
CA GLY A 236 -1.22 6.81 -11.89
C GLY A 236 -2.44 7.24 -11.10
N GLY A 237 -3.56 6.51 -11.20
CA GLY A 237 -4.74 6.72 -10.37
C GLY A 237 -5.44 5.41 -10.06
N THR A 238 -6.08 5.30 -8.91
CA THR A 238 -6.75 4.08 -8.49
C THR A 238 -8.24 4.30 -8.30
N HIS A 239 -9.07 3.50 -8.98
CA HIS A 239 -10.52 3.48 -8.79
C HIS A 239 -10.89 2.95 -7.42
N ILE A 240 -11.90 3.55 -6.81
CA ILE A 240 -12.48 3.15 -5.53
C ILE A 240 -13.58 2.11 -5.79
N ILE A 241 -13.65 1.06 -4.97
CA ILE A 241 -14.74 0.07 -5.02
C ILE A 241 -15.92 0.59 -4.19
N GLU A 242 -16.63 1.63 -4.69
CA GLU A 242 -17.69 2.34 -3.94
C GLU A 242 -18.94 1.49 -3.68
N ASP A 243 -19.15 0.40 -4.42
CA ASP A 243 -20.24 -0.55 -4.15
C ASP A 243 -20.08 -1.27 -2.79
N HIS A 244 -18.86 -1.32 -2.27
CA HIS A 244 -18.51 -2.08 -1.07
C HIS A 244 -17.88 -1.25 0.04
N PHE A 245 -17.50 0.00 -0.26
CA PHE A 245 -16.87 0.91 0.70
C PHE A 245 -17.48 2.30 0.62
N ILE A 246 -17.75 2.90 1.78
CA ILE A 246 -17.89 4.36 1.87
C ILE A 246 -16.50 4.91 2.15
N GLU A 247 -16.05 5.82 1.29
CA GLU A 247 -14.75 6.47 1.37
C GLU A 247 -14.96 7.97 1.63
N GLU A 248 -14.60 8.41 2.83
CA GLU A 248 -14.54 9.82 3.19
C GLU A 248 -13.09 10.29 3.01
N VAL A 249 -12.89 11.49 2.50
CA VAL A 249 -11.59 12.18 2.48
C VAL A 249 -11.74 13.41 3.36
N LEU A 250 -10.99 13.48 4.43
CA LEU A 250 -11.13 14.50 5.47
C LEU A 250 -9.82 15.25 5.67
N ASP A 251 -9.91 16.55 5.91
CA ASP A 251 -8.76 17.29 6.43
C ASP A 251 -8.28 16.65 7.74
N PRO A 252 -7.01 16.28 7.86
CA PRO A 252 -6.54 15.49 9.00
C PRO A 252 -6.53 16.26 10.33
N VAL A 253 -6.63 17.59 10.30
CA VAL A 253 -6.61 18.47 11.48
C VAL A 253 -8.02 18.83 11.91
N SER A 254 -8.82 19.38 11.01
CA SER A 254 -10.20 19.82 11.31
C SER A 254 -11.20 18.67 11.30
N GLY A 255 -10.93 17.58 10.55
CA GLY A 255 -11.89 16.48 10.33
C GLY A 255 -13.01 16.81 9.36
N GLU A 256 -12.97 18.00 8.72
CA GLU A 256 -13.96 18.41 7.73
C GLU A 256 -13.72 17.71 6.38
N PRO A 257 -14.77 17.50 5.57
CA PRO A 257 -14.61 16.90 4.25
C PRO A 257 -13.74 17.74 3.31
N ALA A 258 -12.79 17.09 2.65
CA ALA A 258 -12.03 17.64 1.55
C ALA A 258 -12.84 17.54 0.24
N GLY A 259 -12.75 18.56 -0.61
CA GLY A 259 -13.35 18.58 -1.93
C GLY A 259 -12.58 17.76 -2.96
N TYR A 260 -13.15 17.59 -4.16
CA TYR A 260 -12.42 16.99 -5.27
C TYR A 260 -11.16 17.81 -5.60
N GLY A 261 -10.03 17.10 -5.79
CA GLY A 261 -8.72 17.71 -6.06
C GLY A 261 -8.00 18.21 -4.80
N GLU A 262 -8.61 18.13 -3.64
CA GLU A 262 -7.97 18.44 -2.36
C GLU A 262 -7.41 17.18 -1.70
N ARG A 263 -6.28 17.34 -1.02
CA ARG A 263 -5.64 16.26 -0.26
C ARG A 263 -6.26 16.14 1.12
N GLY A 264 -6.50 14.90 1.55
CA GLY A 264 -6.99 14.63 2.87
C GLY A 264 -6.68 13.22 3.35
N GLU A 265 -6.98 12.96 4.63
CA GLU A 265 -6.89 11.63 5.21
C GLU A 265 -8.07 10.79 4.75
N ARG A 266 -7.78 9.58 4.33
CA ARG A 266 -8.76 8.57 3.94
C ARG A 266 -9.39 7.94 5.16
N VAL A 267 -10.72 7.94 5.22
CA VAL A 267 -11.53 7.27 6.24
C VAL A 267 -12.49 6.30 5.56
N VAL A 268 -12.51 5.04 6.01
CA VAL A 268 -13.20 3.95 5.32
C VAL A 268 -14.26 3.29 6.18
N THR A 269 -15.43 3.06 5.60
CA THR A 269 -16.45 2.16 6.14
C THR A 269 -16.64 1.00 5.17
N SER A 270 -16.49 -0.25 5.65
CA SER A 270 -16.59 -1.47 4.85
C SER A 270 -17.93 -2.18 5.07
N PHE A 271 -18.60 -2.58 3.99
CA PHE A 271 -19.88 -3.30 4.07
C PHE A 271 -19.72 -4.82 4.10
N GLY A 272 -18.64 -5.37 3.60
CA GLY A 272 -18.54 -6.79 3.29
C GLY A 272 -17.99 -7.67 4.42
N ARG A 273 -17.10 -7.14 5.25
CA ARG A 273 -16.49 -7.90 6.34
C ARG A 273 -17.42 -7.96 7.55
N GLY A 274 -17.98 -9.14 7.79
CA GLY A 274 -18.97 -9.31 8.84
C GLY A 274 -18.38 -9.69 10.20
N PHE A 275 -17.23 -10.37 10.24
CA PHE A 275 -16.60 -10.81 11.49
C PHE A 275 -16.11 -9.62 12.32
N ILE A 276 -15.58 -8.61 11.65
CA ILE A 276 -15.07 -7.36 12.24
C ILE A 276 -15.69 -6.20 11.48
N PRO A 277 -16.76 -5.58 11.97
CA PRO A 277 -17.30 -4.37 11.37
C PRO A 277 -16.26 -3.26 11.40
N LEU A 278 -16.04 -2.62 10.26
CA LEU A 278 -15.15 -1.47 10.15
C LEU A 278 -15.96 -0.26 9.71
N ILE A 279 -16.14 0.68 10.64
CA ILE A 279 -17.00 1.85 10.45
C ILE A 279 -16.19 3.09 10.79
N ARG A 280 -16.09 4.02 9.84
CA ARG A 280 -15.31 5.26 9.91
C ARG A 280 -13.89 5.05 10.43
N TYR A 281 -13.21 4.06 9.87
CA TYR A 281 -11.84 3.74 10.24
C TYR A 281 -10.85 4.72 9.61
N ARG A 282 -10.10 5.42 10.46
CA ARG A 282 -9.01 6.31 10.03
C ARG A 282 -7.81 5.49 9.57
N THR A 283 -7.57 5.49 8.26
CA THR A 283 -6.46 4.70 7.67
C THR A 283 -5.11 5.37 7.84
N LYS A 284 -5.10 6.67 8.05
CA LYS A 284 -3.93 7.57 8.00
C LYS A 284 -3.27 7.65 6.62
N ASP A 285 -3.90 7.11 5.59
CA ASP A 285 -3.44 7.29 4.22
C ASP A 285 -3.84 8.68 3.72
N LEU A 286 -2.90 9.38 3.10
CA LEU A 286 -3.13 10.65 2.42
C LEU A 286 -3.51 10.37 0.96
N VAL A 287 -4.61 10.94 0.50
CA VAL A 287 -5.15 10.75 -0.85
C VAL A 287 -5.66 12.05 -1.43
N GLU A 288 -5.87 12.08 -2.76
CA GLU A 288 -6.53 13.17 -3.50
C GLU A 288 -7.65 12.56 -4.33
N LYS A 289 -8.91 12.80 -3.94
CA LYS A 289 -10.07 12.23 -4.62
C LYS A 289 -10.46 13.09 -5.82
N VAL A 290 -10.71 12.45 -6.97
CA VAL A 290 -11.19 13.08 -8.19
C VAL A 290 -12.34 12.27 -8.79
N PRO A 291 -13.22 12.88 -9.62
CA PRO A 291 -14.37 12.19 -10.16
C PRO A 291 -13.97 11.06 -11.13
N HIS A 292 -14.79 10.04 -11.23
CA HIS A 292 -14.59 8.92 -12.17
C HIS A 292 -14.49 9.35 -13.64
N SER A 293 -15.07 10.51 -14.00
CA SER A 293 -14.98 11.07 -15.35
C SER A 293 -13.56 11.38 -15.81
N ASP A 294 -12.59 11.46 -14.87
CA ASP A 294 -11.17 11.63 -15.21
C ASP A 294 -10.54 10.38 -15.84
N CYS A 295 -11.30 9.26 -15.90
CA CYS A 295 -10.88 8.03 -16.56
C CYS A 295 -11.82 7.61 -17.71
N SER A 296 -11.25 7.25 -18.85
CA SER A 296 -12.01 6.80 -20.03
C SER A 296 -12.49 5.34 -19.97
N CYS A 297 -12.26 4.61 -18.86
CA CYS A 297 -12.60 3.18 -18.78
C CYS A 297 -14.09 2.87 -18.61
N GLY A 298 -14.92 3.90 -18.33
CA GLY A 298 -16.36 3.76 -18.15
C GLY A 298 -16.83 3.24 -16.80
N ARG A 299 -15.91 3.06 -15.82
CA ARG A 299 -16.27 2.72 -14.44
C ARG A 299 -16.82 3.95 -13.73
N THR A 300 -17.75 3.72 -12.80
CA THR A 300 -18.46 4.79 -12.07
C THR A 300 -17.85 5.12 -10.70
N GLY A 301 -16.93 4.30 -10.19
CA GLY A 301 -16.23 4.58 -8.94
C GLY A 301 -15.20 5.71 -9.12
N ASP A 302 -15.20 6.67 -8.20
CA ASP A 302 -14.25 7.76 -8.16
C ASP A 302 -12.80 7.27 -8.07
N ILE A 303 -11.86 8.18 -8.21
CA ILE A 303 -10.44 7.85 -8.36
C ILE A 303 -9.63 8.58 -7.30
N TYR A 304 -8.63 7.91 -6.74
CA TYR A 304 -7.54 8.58 -6.03
C TYR A 304 -6.40 8.86 -7.01
N ARG A 305 -6.22 10.14 -7.36
CA ARG A 305 -5.13 10.59 -8.24
C ARG A 305 -3.78 10.31 -7.59
N GLY A 306 -2.91 9.60 -8.30
CA GLY A 306 -1.62 9.15 -7.75
C GLY A 306 -1.73 8.07 -6.67
N GLY A 307 -2.90 7.41 -6.50
CA GLY A 307 -3.12 6.37 -5.50
C GLY A 307 -2.96 6.86 -4.06
N ILE A 308 -2.28 6.08 -3.22
CA ILE A 308 -1.93 6.51 -1.85
C ILE A 308 -0.72 7.44 -1.92
N LEU A 309 -0.90 8.72 -1.60
CA LEU A 309 0.14 9.75 -1.68
C LEU A 309 1.15 9.69 -0.53
N GLY A 310 0.87 8.95 0.51
CA GLY A 310 1.71 8.80 1.69
C GLY A 310 0.85 8.50 2.91
N ARG A 311 1.45 8.63 4.09
CA ARG A 311 0.71 8.50 5.36
C ARG A 311 0.84 9.77 6.17
N VAL A 312 -0.22 10.16 6.83
CA VAL A 312 -0.23 11.33 7.72
C VAL A 312 0.78 11.16 8.87
N ASP A 313 0.96 9.92 9.37
CA ASP A 313 1.88 9.61 10.46
C ASP A 313 3.33 9.33 10.03
N ASP A 314 3.61 9.23 8.73
CA ASP A 314 4.98 9.09 8.19
C ASP A 314 5.65 10.45 7.94
N MET A 315 4.90 11.54 7.98
CA MET A 315 5.40 12.89 7.82
C MET A 315 6.46 13.20 8.89
N LYS A 316 7.56 13.78 8.46
CA LYS A 316 8.64 14.25 9.33
C LYS A 316 8.77 15.76 9.24
N LEU A 317 8.69 16.41 10.38
CA LEU A 317 8.98 17.85 10.46
C LEU A 317 10.49 18.03 10.56
N ILE A 318 11.08 18.67 9.55
CA ILE A 318 12.52 18.95 9.47
C ILE A 318 12.71 20.45 9.28
N ARG A 319 13.24 21.13 10.26
CA ARG A 319 13.49 22.58 10.21
C ARG A 319 12.27 23.41 9.76
N GLY A 320 11.06 23.00 10.19
CA GLY A 320 9.80 23.67 9.86
C GLY A 320 9.12 23.18 8.59
N THR A 321 9.77 22.38 7.75
CA THR A 321 9.22 21.81 6.52
C THR A 321 8.70 20.40 6.73
N ASN A 322 7.52 20.11 6.19
CA ASN A 322 6.92 18.78 6.20
C ASN A 322 7.54 17.91 5.10
N VAL A 323 8.21 16.84 5.49
CA VAL A 323 8.84 15.87 4.57
C VAL A 323 8.09 14.55 4.59
N TYR A 324 7.60 14.14 3.44
CA TYR A 324 7.00 12.83 3.24
C TYR A 324 8.01 11.91 2.53
N PRO A 325 8.35 10.73 3.08
CA PRO A 325 9.32 9.81 2.47
C PRO A 325 8.99 9.44 1.02
N ARG A 326 7.69 9.32 0.70
CA ARG A 326 7.24 9.06 -0.67
C ARG A 326 7.58 10.19 -1.64
N ALA A 327 7.51 11.45 -1.20
CA ALA A 327 7.87 12.59 -2.04
C ALA A 327 9.37 12.57 -2.37
N VAL A 328 10.21 12.21 -1.38
CA VAL A 328 11.65 12.00 -1.60
C VAL A 328 11.88 10.85 -2.58
N GLU A 329 11.20 9.71 -2.37
CA GLU A 329 11.29 8.55 -3.28
C GLU A 329 10.89 8.91 -4.72
N ALA A 330 9.81 9.67 -4.90
CA ALA A 330 9.34 10.07 -6.22
C ALA A 330 10.41 10.85 -7.00
N ILE A 331 11.16 11.73 -6.32
CA ILE A 331 12.24 12.53 -6.93
C ILE A 331 13.45 11.66 -7.23
N VAL A 332 13.91 10.86 -6.27
CA VAL A 332 15.10 10.01 -6.43
C VAL A 332 14.91 9.01 -7.56
N ARG A 333 13.69 8.47 -7.74
CA ARG A 333 13.37 7.51 -8.81
C ARG A 333 13.28 8.13 -10.22
N GLU A 334 13.26 9.46 -10.36
CA GLU A 334 13.42 10.10 -11.68
C GLU A 334 14.86 10.00 -12.21
N TYR A 335 15.80 9.51 -11.39
CA TYR A 335 17.20 9.29 -11.74
C TYR A 335 17.45 7.79 -11.93
N PRO A 336 17.38 7.26 -13.17
CA PRO A 336 17.51 5.82 -13.44
C PRO A 336 18.93 5.27 -13.15
N GLU A 337 19.89 6.14 -12.88
CA GLU A 337 21.23 5.78 -12.46
C GLU A 337 21.27 5.31 -10.99
N VAL A 338 20.26 5.70 -10.18
CA VAL A 338 20.18 5.32 -8.77
C VAL A 338 19.49 3.96 -8.63
N GLU A 339 20.25 2.95 -8.28
CA GLU A 339 19.75 1.59 -8.05
C GLU A 339 18.97 1.47 -6.74
N GLU A 340 19.52 2.01 -5.66
CA GLU A 340 18.89 1.99 -4.34
C GLU A 340 19.23 3.28 -3.59
N PHE A 341 18.38 3.62 -2.61
CA PHE A 341 18.58 4.79 -1.78
C PHE A 341 18.04 4.60 -0.37
N GLN A 342 18.54 5.41 0.56
CA GLN A 342 18.07 5.47 1.94
C GLN A 342 17.96 6.91 2.41
N ILE A 343 16.91 7.21 3.18
CA ILE A 343 16.68 8.51 3.81
C ILE A 343 17.08 8.37 5.27
N VAL A 344 18.00 9.19 5.74
CA VAL A 344 18.47 9.19 7.13
C VAL A 344 18.22 10.57 7.73
N ILE A 345 17.53 10.61 8.87
CA ILE A 345 17.30 11.83 9.63
C ILE A 345 18.11 11.74 10.91
N THR A 346 18.94 12.75 11.15
CA THR A 346 19.78 12.88 12.34
C THR A 346 19.52 14.20 13.04
N ARG A 347 20.04 14.36 14.25
CA ARG A 347 20.07 15.64 14.97
C ARG A 347 21.50 15.96 15.35
N GLU A 348 22.06 16.98 14.68
CA GLU A 348 23.41 17.48 14.98
C GLU A 348 23.38 18.36 16.24
N ASP A 349 24.38 18.19 17.10
CA ASP A 349 24.57 18.94 18.33
C ASP A 349 23.33 19.00 19.24
N GLY A 350 22.41 18.01 19.11
CA GLY A 350 21.16 17.96 19.86
C GLY A 350 20.12 19.02 19.47
N ILE A 351 20.40 19.86 18.48
CA ILE A 351 19.58 21.04 18.15
C ILE A 351 19.06 21.02 16.73
N ARG A 352 19.92 20.73 15.75
CA ARG A 352 19.59 20.90 14.34
C ARG A 352 19.28 19.55 13.67
N ASP A 353 18.07 19.44 13.14
CA ASP A 353 17.68 18.28 12.35
C ASP A 353 18.30 18.34 10.96
N GLU A 354 18.98 17.26 10.57
CA GLU A 354 19.56 17.06 9.23
C GLU A 354 18.90 15.87 8.53
N ILE A 355 18.73 16.02 7.22
CA ILE A 355 18.19 14.96 6.35
C ILE A 355 19.20 14.63 5.27
N THR A 356 19.54 13.36 5.18
CA THR A 356 20.51 12.82 4.22
C THR A 356 19.83 11.80 3.33
N VAL A 357 20.04 11.91 2.02
CA VAL A 357 19.66 10.89 1.04
C VAL A 357 20.92 10.20 0.56
N GLN A 358 21.09 8.96 0.96
CA GLN A 358 22.17 8.09 0.51
C GLN A 358 21.74 7.41 -0.78
N CYS A 359 22.50 7.57 -1.86
CA CYS A 359 22.18 6.99 -3.17
C CYS A 359 23.27 5.99 -3.57
N GLU A 360 22.84 4.81 -3.98
CA GLU A 360 23.72 3.79 -4.55
C GLU A 360 23.54 3.75 -6.07
N LEU A 361 24.62 3.88 -6.82
CA LEU A 361 24.65 3.80 -8.28
C LEU A 361 25.23 2.46 -8.72
N ALA A 362 24.81 2.03 -9.93
CA ALA A 362 25.48 0.92 -10.60
C ALA A 362 27.00 1.20 -10.73
N PRO A 363 27.87 0.17 -10.60
CA PRO A 363 29.32 0.37 -10.60
C PRO A 363 29.85 1.15 -11.81
N ASP A 364 29.28 0.91 -12.99
CA ASP A 364 29.62 1.58 -14.26
C ASP A 364 29.14 3.03 -14.35
N LYS A 365 28.20 3.44 -13.49
CA LYS A 365 27.58 4.78 -13.46
C LYS A 365 28.14 5.70 -12.37
N ARG A 366 29.02 5.21 -11.51
CA ARG A 366 29.55 5.98 -10.37
C ARG A 366 30.28 7.27 -10.78
N THR A 367 30.88 7.31 -11.96
CA THR A 367 31.53 8.51 -12.51
C THR A 367 30.58 9.67 -12.78
N LEU A 368 29.28 9.42 -12.84
CA LEU A 368 28.25 10.43 -13.04
C LEU A 368 27.87 11.16 -11.75
N TRP A 369 28.37 10.72 -10.60
CA TRP A 369 27.94 11.19 -9.29
C TRP A 369 28.07 12.71 -9.11
N ASP A 370 29.21 13.28 -9.48
CA ASP A 370 29.45 14.72 -9.31
C ASP A 370 28.46 15.61 -10.08
N ALA A 371 27.88 15.09 -11.16
CA ALA A 371 26.84 15.75 -11.93
C ALA A 371 25.42 15.46 -11.38
N LEU A 372 25.20 14.26 -10.83
CA LEU A 372 23.88 13.83 -10.35
C LEU A 372 23.55 14.41 -8.96
N ALA A 373 24.48 14.37 -8.02
CA ALA A 373 24.22 14.78 -6.64
C ALA A 373 23.67 16.21 -6.49
N PRO A 374 24.23 17.23 -7.17
CA PRO A 374 23.68 18.59 -7.12
C PRO A 374 22.28 18.69 -7.71
N ARG A 375 21.99 17.94 -8.76
CA ARG A 375 20.66 17.91 -9.41
C ARG A 375 19.63 17.30 -8.52
N ILE A 376 19.90 16.11 -7.96
CA ILE A 376 19.03 15.43 -6.98
C ILE A 376 18.77 16.37 -5.79
N GLY A 377 19.81 17.00 -5.25
CA GLY A 377 19.69 17.93 -4.12
C GLY A 377 18.83 19.14 -4.44
N LYS A 378 18.93 19.68 -5.65
CA LYS A 378 18.11 20.80 -6.12
C LYS A 378 16.65 20.38 -6.25
N ASP A 379 16.35 19.27 -6.95
CA ASP A 379 14.98 18.83 -7.19
C ASP A 379 14.29 18.46 -5.85
N LEU A 380 15.03 17.89 -4.90
CA LEU A 380 14.54 17.66 -3.54
C LEU A 380 14.19 18.99 -2.83
N ALA A 381 15.05 19.99 -2.92
CA ALA A 381 14.81 21.29 -2.30
C ALA A 381 13.62 22.03 -2.96
N ASP A 382 13.50 21.97 -4.28
CA ASP A 382 12.41 22.64 -5.04
C ASP A 382 11.02 22.13 -4.60
N VAL A 383 10.90 20.81 -4.28
CA VAL A 383 9.63 20.22 -3.82
C VAL A 383 9.40 20.39 -2.30
N HIS A 384 10.45 20.66 -1.52
CA HIS A 384 10.37 20.76 -0.07
C HIS A 384 10.69 22.19 0.43
N GLU A 385 10.07 23.21 -0.17
CA GLU A 385 10.12 24.61 0.29
C GLU A 385 11.54 25.15 0.48
N GLY A 386 12.49 24.70 -0.33
CA GLY A 386 13.89 25.10 -0.23
C GLY A 386 14.68 24.36 0.87
N LEU A 387 14.13 23.34 1.51
CA LEU A 387 14.83 22.52 2.48
C LEU A 387 16.05 21.85 1.83
N ARG A 388 17.21 22.10 2.37
CA ARG A 388 18.46 21.47 1.90
C ARG A 388 18.55 20.02 2.37
N PHE A 389 18.76 19.11 1.42
CA PHE A 389 19.10 17.72 1.66
C PHE A 389 20.59 17.48 1.46
N ASN A 390 21.19 16.66 2.31
CA ASN A 390 22.54 16.15 2.10
C ASN A 390 22.41 14.91 1.18
N VAL A 391 22.93 15.01 -0.04
CA VAL A 391 22.89 13.89 -1.00
C VAL A 391 24.30 13.28 -1.06
N VAL A 392 24.40 11.99 -0.69
CA VAL A 392 25.70 11.32 -0.55
C VAL A 392 25.73 10.00 -1.32
N LEU A 393 26.88 9.67 -1.88
CA LEU A 393 27.10 8.42 -2.59
C LEU A 393 27.36 7.30 -1.58
N ALA A 394 26.57 6.23 -1.68
CA ALA A 394 26.79 5.00 -0.94
C ALA A 394 27.68 4.03 -1.74
N ASP A 395 28.33 3.11 -1.04
CA ASP A 395 29.09 2.06 -1.70
C ASP A 395 28.18 1.00 -2.33
N PRO A 396 28.57 0.39 -3.46
CA PRO A 396 27.78 -0.64 -4.10
C PRO A 396 27.47 -1.80 -3.16
N GLY A 397 26.18 -2.17 -3.07
CA GLY A 397 25.70 -3.25 -2.21
C GLY A 397 25.65 -2.91 -0.71
N SER A 398 25.93 -1.66 -0.30
CA SER A 398 25.93 -1.27 1.12
C SER A 398 24.54 -0.95 1.66
N LEU A 399 23.61 -0.55 0.79
CA LEU A 399 22.25 -0.24 1.20
C LEU A 399 21.39 -1.52 1.30
N PRO A 400 20.42 -1.56 2.23
CA PRO A 400 19.56 -2.71 2.40
C PRO A 400 18.77 -3.04 1.12
N ARG A 401 18.65 -4.33 0.82
CA ARG A 401 17.77 -4.84 -0.24
C ARG A 401 16.51 -5.45 0.40
N PHE A 402 15.36 -5.22 -0.22
CA PHE A 402 14.06 -5.60 0.34
C PHE A 402 13.36 -6.62 -0.54
N GLU A 403 12.92 -7.74 0.05
CA GLU A 403 12.09 -8.77 -0.60
C GLU A 403 10.59 -8.58 -0.34
N LEU A 404 10.25 -7.70 0.60
CA LEU A 404 8.90 -7.29 0.94
C LEU A 404 8.79 -5.77 0.86
N LYS A 405 8.20 -5.13 1.88
CA LYS A 405 8.08 -3.67 1.95
C LYS A 405 9.41 -3.01 2.25
N ALA A 406 9.79 -2.04 1.43
CA ALA A 406 10.99 -1.24 1.65
C ALA A 406 10.85 -0.34 2.88
N LYS A 407 11.90 -0.27 3.69
CA LYS A 407 12.03 0.63 4.85
C LYS A 407 13.19 1.58 4.60
N ARG A 408 13.00 2.52 3.68
CA ARG A 408 14.05 3.45 3.26
C ARG A 408 14.29 4.61 4.21
N LEU A 409 13.34 4.89 5.12
CA LEU A 409 13.50 5.96 6.12
C LEU A 409 14.08 5.42 7.43
N GLN A 410 15.17 6.02 7.88
CA GLN A 410 15.75 5.86 9.20
C GLN A 410 15.70 7.22 9.94
N ASP A 411 14.90 7.31 10.98
CA ASP A 411 14.88 8.47 11.88
C ASP A 411 15.69 8.13 13.11
N LEU A 412 16.92 8.64 13.18
CA LEU A 412 17.89 8.39 14.24
C LEU A 412 17.88 9.48 15.32
N ARG A 413 16.94 10.41 15.25
CA ARG A 413 16.80 11.42 16.29
C ARG A 413 16.44 10.77 17.63
N PRO A 414 16.94 11.29 18.77
CA PRO A 414 16.50 10.83 20.08
C PRO A 414 14.97 10.88 20.18
N LYS A 415 14.37 9.79 20.63
CA LYS A 415 12.94 9.79 20.94
C LYS A 415 12.74 10.61 22.22
N CYS A 416 11.93 11.67 22.13
CA CYS A 416 11.47 12.43 23.30
C CYS A 416 10.53 11.59 24.14
#